data_c9dc3451ff10b2e7b4c217c85dcb7063
#
_entry.id   c9dc3451ff10b2e7b4c217c85dcb7063
#
_cell.length_a   1.000
_cell.length_b   1.000
_cell.length_c   1.000
_cell.angle_alpha   90.00
_cell.angle_beta   90.00
_cell.angle_gamma   90.00
#
_symmetry.space_group_name_H-M   'P 1'
#
loop_
_entity.id
_entity.type
_entity.pdbx_description
1 polymer ?
#
loop_
_entity_poly.entity_id
_entity_poly.type
_entity_poly.pdbx_seq_one_letter_code
_entity_poly.pdbx_strand_id
1 'polypeptide(L)'
;MQVYVSNREIEQIAEGLVHVACGKPPPKRIDIDAVAAYLGLTVRYEKFAESDPDKIGFTSDGKSALTVFRNGKKQRIVFSKETIVLDSFLQYPCESSRRRFTLAHEISHILINRADPTHTAPCFNRVYDKIGRAHV
;
A
#
# COMPACT_ATOMS: atom_id res chain seq x y z
N MET A 1 14.49 -17.30 -1.67
CA MET A 1 14.12 -17.24 -0.26
C MET A 1 12.93 -16.30 -0.09
N GLN A 2 11.97 -16.72 0.66
CA GLN A 2 10.79 -15.90 0.89
C GLN A 2 10.93 -15.11 2.18
N VAL A 3 10.62 -13.82 2.13
CA VAL A 3 10.69 -12.94 3.28
C VAL A 3 9.29 -12.69 3.80
N TYR A 4 9.09 -13.01 5.06
CA TYR A 4 7.85 -12.70 5.75
C TYR A 4 8.04 -11.45 6.58
N VAL A 5 7.11 -10.52 6.44
CA VAL A 5 7.18 -9.26 7.15
C VAL A 5 5.97 -9.16 8.06
N SER A 6 6.20 -9.05 9.35
CA SER A 6 5.13 -8.92 10.31
C SER A 6 4.53 -7.51 10.25
N ASN A 7 3.33 -7.38 10.78
CA ASN A 7 2.69 -6.08 10.89
C ASN A 7 3.56 -5.08 11.66
N ARG A 8 4.20 -5.55 12.73
CA ARG A 8 5.08 -4.72 13.54
C ARG A 8 6.30 -4.26 12.75
N GLU A 9 6.89 -5.16 11.95
CA GLU A 9 8.02 -4.79 11.11
C GLU A 9 7.64 -3.75 10.07
N ILE A 10 6.44 -3.88 9.50
CA ILE A 10 5.94 -2.90 8.54
C ILE A 10 5.80 -1.53 9.21
N GLU A 11 5.27 -1.49 10.42
CA GLU A 11 5.17 -0.24 11.16
C GLU A 11 6.53 0.37 11.43
N GLN A 12 7.50 -0.45 11.80
CA GLN A 12 8.87 0.03 12.04
C GLN A 12 9.50 0.58 10.78
N ILE A 13 9.28 -0.08 9.65
CA ILE A 13 9.79 0.41 8.37
C ILE A 13 9.15 1.76 8.05
N ALA A 14 7.85 1.88 8.22
CA ALA A 14 7.13 3.12 7.96
C ALA A 14 7.64 4.26 8.86
N GLU A 15 7.85 3.98 10.13
CA GLU A 15 8.40 4.97 11.07
C GLU A 15 9.80 5.42 10.67
N GLY A 16 10.64 4.47 10.29
CA GLY A 16 11.99 4.78 9.83
C GLY A 16 11.99 5.66 8.60
N LEU A 17 11.06 5.41 7.69
CA LEU A 17 10.92 6.22 6.49
C LEU A 17 10.50 7.64 6.78
N VAL A 18 9.56 7.81 7.70
CA VAL A 18 9.14 9.15 8.10
C VAL A 18 10.30 9.90 8.69
N HIS A 19 11.09 9.23 9.51
CA HIS A 19 12.26 9.84 10.12
C HIS A 19 13.24 10.34 9.05
N VAL A 20 13.51 9.52 8.06
CA VAL A 20 14.40 9.88 6.96
C VAL A 20 13.81 11.03 6.13
N ALA A 21 12.54 10.94 5.78
CA ALA A 21 11.89 11.92 4.92
C ALA A 21 11.78 13.29 5.60
N CYS A 22 11.54 13.32 6.89
CA CYS A 22 11.33 14.57 7.64
C CYS A 22 12.60 15.12 8.26
N GLY A 23 13.66 14.32 8.38
CA GLY A 23 14.94 14.75 8.93
C GLY A 23 14.91 15.11 10.41
N LYS A 24 13.91 14.69 11.15
CA LYS A 24 13.76 14.91 12.58
C LYS A 24 12.86 13.84 13.18
N PRO A 25 12.82 13.75 14.53
CA PRO A 25 11.96 12.76 15.17
C PRO A 25 10.56 12.80 14.59
N PRO A 26 9.94 11.64 14.33
CA PRO A 26 8.62 11.62 13.73
C PRO A 26 7.61 12.30 14.64
N PRO A 27 6.71 13.09 14.08
CA PRO A 27 5.61 13.64 14.85
C PRO A 27 4.69 12.51 15.34
N LYS A 28 3.85 12.80 16.30
CA LYS A 28 2.88 11.82 16.79
C LYS A 28 2.07 11.21 15.65
N ARG A 29 1.80 12.01 14.62
CA ARG A 29 1.17 11.54 13.40
C ARG A 29 2.18 11.54 12.29
N ILE A 30 2.36 10.38 11.70
CA ILE A 30 3.21 10.21 10.55
C ILE A 30 2.48 10.76 9.33
N ASP A 31 3.12 11.69 8.63
CA ASP A 31 2.60 12.15 7.34
C ASP A 31 3.03 11.16 6.27
N ILE A 32 2.22 10.12 6.10
CA ILE A 32 2.52 9.05 5.17
C ILE A 32 2.46 9.51 3.72
N ASP A 33 1.68 10.55 3.44
CA ASP A 33 1.63 11.12 2.09
C ASP A 33 2.97 11.80 1.75
N ALA A 34 3.59 12.44 2.73
CA ALA A 34 4.91 13.02 2.52
C ALA A 34 5.96 11.94 2.26
N VAL A 35 5.84 10.80 2.92
CA VAL A 35 6.74 9.67 2.68
C VAL A 35 6.58 9.17 1.24
N ALA A 36 5.34 9.01 0.78
CA ALA A 36 5.08 8.58 -0.59
C ALA A 36 5.67 9.57 -1.60
N ALA A 37 5.51 10.86 -1.35
CA ALA A 37 6.05 11.89 -2.22
C ALA A 37 7.58 11.86 -2.23
N TYR A 38 8.20 11.69 -1.06
CA TYR A 38 9.65 11.60 -0.94
C TYR A 38 10.21 10.45 -1.76
N LEU A 39 9.50 9.32 -1.78
CA LEU A 39 9.91 8.14 -2.53
C LEU A 39 9.56 8.20 -4.01
N GLY A 40 8.88 9.24 -4.44
CA GLY A 40 8.49 9.39 -5.84
C GLY A 40 7.34 8.49 -6.26
N LEU A 41 6.51 8.06 -5.32
CA LEU A 41 5.41 7.15 -5.60
C LEU A 41 4.17 7.90 -6.05
N THR A 42 3.37 7.25 -6.89
CA THR A 42 2.07 7.76 -7.30
C THR A 42 1.00 7.04 -6.50
N VAL A 43 0.09 7.80 -5.91
CA VAL A 43 -1.05 7.25 -5.17
C VAL A 43 -2.32 7.61 -5.91
N ARG A 44 -3.14 6.60 -6.20
CA ARG A 44 -4.40 6.78 -6.92
C ARG A 44 -5.54 6.16 -6.14
N TYR A 45 -6.74 6.61 -6.43
CA TYR A 45 -7.96 6.09 -5.79
C TYR A 45 -8.88 5.55 -6.86
N GLU A 46 -9.38 4.34 -6.64
CA GLU A 46 -10.33 3.68 -7.53
C GLU A 46 -11.34 2.92 -6.70
N LYS A 47 -12.51 2.70 -7.24
CA LYS A 47 -13.49 1.85 -6.60
C LYS A 47 -13.16 0.40 -6.97
N PHE A 48 -12.70 -0.37 -5.99
CA PHE A 48 -12.30 -1.76 -6.25
C PHE A 48 -13.52 -2.62 -6.60
N ALA A 49 -13.33 -3.49 -7.56
CA ALA A 49 -14.33 -4.45 -7.99
C ALA A 49 -13.81 -5.88 -7.88
N GLU A 50 -12.84 -6.08 -6.99
CA GLU A 50 -12.31 -7.41 -6.72
C GLU A 50 -13.30 -8.24 -5.92
N SER A 51 -13.20 -9.57 -6.04
CA SER A 51 -14.10 -10.46 -5.35
C SER A 51 -13.91 -10.47 -3.84
N ASP A 52 -12.71 -10.14 -3.37
CA ASP A 52 -12.40 -10.10 -1.95
C ASP A 52 -12.63 -8.69 -1.41
N PRO A 53 -13.64 -8.49 -0.54
CA PRO A 53 -13.93 -7.17 0.00
C PRO A 53 -12.85 -6.62 0.92
N ASP A 54 -11.94 -7.46 1.40
CA ASP A 54 -10.84 -7.04 2.25
C ASP A 54 -9.68 -6.45 1.47
N LYS A 55 -9.71 -6.55 0.15
CA LYS A 55 -8.68 -5.95 -0.70
C LYS A 55 -9.01 -4.49 -0.91
N ILE A 56 -8.31 -3.64 -0.19
CA ILE A 56 -8.54 -2.19 -0.21
C ILE A 56 -7.29 -1.41 -0.64
N GLY A 57 -6.17 -2.10 -0.80
CA GLY A 57 -4.92 -1.52 -1.28
C GLY A 57 -4.26 -2.41 -2.32
N PHE A 58 -3.57 -1.80 -3.25
CA PHE A 58 -2.93 -2.50 -4.34
C PHE A 58 -1.66 -1.75 -4.73
N THR A 59 -0.56 -2.47 -4.90
CA THR A 59 0.68 -1.92 -5.43
C THR A 59 0.93 -2.56 -6.78
N SER A 60 1.02 -1.74 -7.82
CA SER A 60 1.20 -2.24 -9.17
C SER A 60 2.63 -2.70 -9.42
N ASP A 61 2.76 -3.84 -10.07
CA ASP A 61 4.03 -4.33 -10.59
C ASP A 61 4.25 -3.92 -12.06
N GLY A 62 3.33 -3.16 -12.62
CA GLY A 62 3.36 -2.75 -14.02
C GLY A 62 2.83 -3.78 -15.00
N LYS A 63 2.40 -4.94 -14.51
CA LYS A 63 1.94 -6.05 -15.36
C LYS A 63 0.58 -6.58 -14.97
N SER A 64 0.31 -6.70 -13.69
CA SER A 64 -0.94 -7.26 -13.18
C SER A 64 -2.05 -6.23 -13.23
N ALA A 65 -3.24 -6.65 -13.62
CA ALA A 65 -4.39 -5.76 -13.70
C ALA A 65 -5.15 -5.75 -12.38
N LEU A 66 -5.69 -4.60 -12.06
CA LEU A 66 -6.63 -4.42 -10.96
C LEU A 66 -8.02 -4.23 -11.56
N THR A 67 -8.99 -4.94 -11.03
CA THR A 67 -10.37 -4.78 -11.47
C THR A 67 -11.03 -3.69 -10.65
N VAL A 68 -11.54 -2.68 -11.33
CA VAL A 68 -12.18 -1.51 -10.70
C VAL A 68 -13.50 -1.22 -11.38
N PHE A 69 -14.34 -0.44 -10.69
CA PHE A 69 -15.56 0.10 -11.30
C PHE A 69 -15.27 1.49 -11.85
N ARG A 70 -15.58 1.68 -13.12
CA ARG A 70 -15.59 3.00 -13.76
C ARG A 70 -16.86 3.13 -14.56
N ASN A 71 -17.60 4.19 -14.32
CA ASN A 71 -18.89 4.44 -15.00
C ASN A 71 -19.87 3.28 -14.83
N GLY A 72 -19.86 2.67 -13.64
CA GLY A 72 -20.75 1.56 -13.33
C GLY A 72 -20.36 0.22 -13.96
N LYS A 73 -19.21 0.15 -14.60
CA LYS A 73 -18.76 -1.08 -15.28
C LYS A 73 -17.43 -1.55 -14.69
N LYS A 74 -17.28 -2.86 -14.61
CA LYS A 74 -16.01 -3.46 -14.21
C LYS A 74 -14.99 -3.32 -15.33
N GLN A 75 -13.82 -2.85 -15.00
CA GLN A 75 -12.70 -2.70 -15.94
C GLN A 75 -11.45 -3.23 -15.31
N ARG A 76 -10.61 -3.88 -16.11
CA ARG A 76 -9.28 -4.32 -15.68
C ARG A 76 -8.25 -3.33 -16.18
N ILE A 77 -7.51 -2.75 -15.25
CA ILE A 77 -6.56 -1.70 -15.56
C ILE A 77 -5.19 -2.09 -15.06
N VAL A 78 -4.17 -1.91 -15.91
CA VAL A 78 -2.78 -2.10 -15.53
C VAL A 78 -2.19 -0.73 -15.24
N PHE A 79 -1.80 -0.50 -14.02
CA PHE A 79 -1.17 0.74 -13.60
C PHE A 79 0.34 0.65 -13.77
N SER A 80 1.00 1.80 -13.83
CA SER A 80 2.45 1.85 -13.90
C SER A 80 3.07 1.21 -12.67
N LYS A 81 4.26 0.67 -12.83
CA LYS A 81 4.98 0.05 -11.72
C LYS A 81 5.13 1.04 -10.56
N GLU A 82 4.98 0.54 -9.35
CA GLU A 82 5.06 1.31 -8.11
C GLU A 82 3.99 2.38 -7.98
N THR A 83 2.86 2.21 -8.65
CA THR A 83 1.67 2.99 -8.36
C THR A 83 0.89 2.29 -7.26
N ILE A 84 0.54 3.03 -6.22
CA ILE A 84 -0.29 2.52 -5.14
C ILE A 84 -1.72 2.94 -5.41
N VAL A 85 -2.63 1.98 -5.44
CA VAL A 85 -4.05 2.25 -5.64
C VAL A 85 -4.78 1.89 -4.36
N LEU A 86 -5.54 2.83 -3.84
CA LEU A 86 -6.35 2.66 -2.64
C LEU A 86 -7.82 2.68 -3.02
N ASP A 87 -8.63 1.92 -2.29
CA ASP A 87 -10.06 1.97 -2.52
C ASP A 87 -10.58 3.37 -2.19
N SER A 88 -11.45 3.88 -3.04
CA SER A 88 -11.93 5.26 -2.96
C SER A 88 -12.62 5.59 -1.63
N PHE A 89 -13.21 4.59 -0.94
CA PHE A 89 -13.84 4.87 0.34
C PHE A 89 -12.83 5.34 1.40
N LEU A 90 -11.55 5.04 1.21
CA LEU A 90 -10.51 5.47 2.15
C LEU A 90 -10.30 6.98 2.13
N GLN A 91 -10.89 7.70 1.19
CA GLN A 91 -10.84 9.16 1.15
C GLN A 91 -11.78 9.81 2.16
N TYR A 92 -12.72 9.05 2.73
CA TYR A 92 -13.62 9.62 3.73
C TYR A 92 -12.84 9.96 5.01
N PRO A 93 -13.13 11.11 5.64
CA PRO A 93 -12.40 11.51 6.86
C PRO A 93 -12.46 10.47 7.98
N CYS A 94 -13.57 9.77 8.12
CA CYS A 94 -13.72 8.74 9.15
C CYS A 94 -12.83 7.52 8.91
N GLU A 95 -12.28 7.38 7.69
CA GLU A 95 -11.39 6.27 7.34
C GLU A 95 -9.92 6.68 7.33
N SER A 96 -9.59 7.85 7.85
CA SER A 96 -8.22 8.36 7.75
C SER A 96 -7.17 7.44 8.38
N SER A 97 -7.49 6.81 9.50
CA SER A 97 -6.55 5.89 10.15
C SER A 97 -6.32 4.64 9.30
N ARG A 98 -7.39 4.09 8.74
CA ARG A 98 -7.28 2.93 7.86
C ARG A 98 -6.53 3.28 6.59
N ARG A 99 -6.80 4.46 6.03
CA ARG A 99 -6.08 4.94 4.85
C ARG A 99 -4.58 5.03 5.11
N ARG A 100 -4.22 5.64 6.23
CA ARG A 100 -2.80 5.81 6.58
C ARG A 100 -2.11 4.48 6.78
N PHE A 101 -2.76 3.57 7.48
CA PHE A 101 -2.22 2.22 7.69
C PHE A 101 -2.05 1.49 6.35
N THR A 102 -3.07 1.52 5.51
CA THR A 102 -3.04 0.84 4.22
C THR A 102 -1.94 1.40 3.33
N LEU A 103 -1.83 2.73 3.26
CA LEU A 103 -0.80 3.38 2.46
C LEU A 103 0.60 3.03 2.96
N ALA A 104 0.82 3.08 4.27
CA ALA A 104 2.11 2.71 4.86
C ALA A 104 2.48 1.27 4.53
N HIS A 105 1.50 0.39 4.55
CA HIS A 105 1.69 -1.01 4.27
C HIS A 105 2.13 -1.24 2.81
N GLU A 106 1.46 -0.57 1.87
CA GLU A 106 1.82 -0.67 0.46
C GLU A 106 3.21 -0.09 0.19
N ILE A 107 3.53 1.03 0.83
CA ILE A 107 4.88 1.62 0.71
C ILE A 107 5.94 0.63 1.19
N SER A 108 5.67 -0.06 2.29
CA SER A 108 6.61 -1.05 2.82
C SER A 108 6.89 -2.16 1.82
N HIS A 109 5.88 -2.59 1.07
CA HIS A 109 6.08 -3.59 0.02
C HIS A 109 6.99 -3.09 -1.09
N ILE A 110 6.82 -1.84 -1.50
CA ILE A 110 7.68 -1.25 -2.53
C ILE A 110 9.13 -1.24 -2.06
N LEU A 111 9.35 -0.88 -0.81
CA LEU A 111 10.71 -0.82 -0.28
C LEU A 111 11.35 -2.19 -0.16
N ILE A 112 10.58 -3.18 0.26
CA ILE A 112 11.07 -4.56 0.32
C ILE A 112 11.44 -5.03 -1.08
N ASN A 113 10.61 -4.73 -2.07
CA ASN A 113 10.88 -5.10 -3.44
C ASN A 113 12.10 -4.38 -4.01
N ARG A 114 12.33 -3.12 -3.65
CA ARG A 114 13.52 -2.37 -4.07
C ARG A 114 14.78 -2.93 -3.43
N ALA A 115 14.69 -3.36 -2.18
CA ALA A 115 15.83 -3.91 -1.46
C ALA A 115 16.20 -5.31 -1.94
N ASP A 116 15.21 -6.08 -2.38
CA ASP A 116 15.40 -7.44 -2.89
C ASP A 116 14.62 -7.60 -4.19
N PRO A 117 15.24 -7.26 -5.33
CA PRO A 117 14.56 -7.36 -6.64
C PRO A 117 14.14 -8.78 -7.02
N THR A 118 14.73 -9.80 -6.40
CA THR A 118 14.37 -11.19 -6.67
C THR A 118 13.13 -11.61 -5.90
N HIS A 119 12.74 -10.83 -4.89
CA HIS A 119 11.56 -11.12 -4.11
C HIS A 119 10.32 -10.75 -4.93
N THR A 120 9.46 -11.72 -5.12
CA THR A 120 8.23 -11.49 -5.87
C THR A 120 7.09 -11.32 -4.87
N ALA A 121 6.87 -10.08 -4.46
CA ALA A 121 5.73 -9.80 -3.61
C ALA A 121 4.46 -9.82 -4.45
N PRO A 122 3.38 -10.39 -3.95
CA PRO A 122 2.10 -10.34 -4.67
C PRO A 122 1.62 -8.89 -4.74
N CYS A 123 0.95 -8.56 -5.85
CA CYS A 123 0.39 -7.22 -6.04
C CYS A 123 -0.60 -6.88 -4.95
N PHE A 124 -1.44 -7.84 -4.59
CA PHE A 124 -2.27 -7.71 -3.40
C PHE A 124 -1.46 -8.25 -2.23
N ASN A 125 -1.37 -7.46 -1.22
CA ASN A 125 -0.57 -7.80 -0.06
C ASN A 125 -1.27 -8.85 0.79
N ARG A 126 -0.84 -10.07 0.67
CA ARG A 126 -1.40 -11.16 1.47
C ARG A 126 -1.20 -10.97 2.96
N VAL A 127 -0.07 -10.41 3.33
CA VAL A 127 0.19 -10.10 4.72
C VAL A 127 -0.85 -9.12 5.21
N TYR A 128 -1.09 -8.08 4.43
CA TYR A 128 -2.08 -7.09 4.76
C TYR A 128 -3.50 -7.67 4.79
N ASP A 129 -3.85 -8.47 3.80
CA ASP A 129 -5.17 -9.10 3.75
C ASP A 129 -5.45 -9.91 5.01
N LYS A 130 -4.40 -10.41 5.62
CA LYS A 130 -4.49 -11.25 6.81
C LYS A 130 -4.19 -10.52 8.10
N ILE A 131 -3.84 -9.27 8.05
CA ILE A 131 -3.45 -8.52 9.24
C ILE A 131 -4.56 -8.51 10.26
N GLY A 132 -5.75 -8.31 9.83
CA GLY A 132 -6.87 -8.38 10.75
C GLY A 132 -6.98 -9.76 11.38
N ARG A 133 -6.37 -10.76 10.80
CA ARG A 133 -6.37 -12.15 11.23
C ARG A 133 -4.98 -12.64 11.55
N ALA A 134 -4.06 -11.81 11.61
CA ALA A 134 -2.70 -12.11 11.80
C ALA A 134 -2.17 -12.90 10.70
N HIS A 135 -1.98 -12.82 10.15
CA HIS A 135 -1.31 -13.48 9.31
C HIS A 135 -0.35 -14.01 9.09
N VAL A 136 -0.01 -14.09 9.06
CA VAL A 136 0.94 -14.56 8.78
C VAL A 136 1.81 -14.79 8.27
#